data_f2df1142ea2662e1da6fa43670a23b98
#
_entry.id   f2df1142ea2662e1da6fa43670a23b98
#
_cell.length_a   1.000
_cell.length_b   1.000
_cell.length_c   1.000
_cell.angle_alpha   90.00
_cell.angle_beta   90.00
_cell.angle_gamma   90.00
#
_symmetry.space_group_name_H-M   'P 1'
#
loop_
_entity.id
_entity.type
_entity.pdbx_description
1 polymer ?
#
loop_
_entity_poly.entity_id
_entity_poly.type
_entity_poly.pdbx_seq_one_letter_code
_entity_poly.pdbx_strand_id
1 'polypeptide(L)'
;MSLVKLTIKGISYSQTQNGAYALILNEVDGERKLPIVIGAFEAQSIAIALEKDIKPPRPLTHDLFKNFADRFDIVVKQVIIHKLVDGVFFSSIICERDKIEEIIDARTSDAIALALRFSTPIFTYKNILDKAGIYLKSNPLEADKDAQELDDVLSNPKTFEMEES
;
A
#
# COMPACT_ATOMS: atom_id res chain seq x y z
N MET A 1 19.64 -8.78 0.43
CA MET A 1 18.77 -7.68 0.85
C MET A 1 17.69 -8.22 1.78
N SER A 2 17.48 -7.52 2.89
CA SER A 2 16.54 -7.99 3.92
C SER A 2 15.12 -7.53 3.61
N LEU A 3 14.19 -8.46 3.66
CA LEU A 3 12.76 -8.15 3.60
C LEU A 3 12.26 -7.74 4.98
N VAL A 4 11.40 -6.74 4.99
CA VAL A 4 10.75 -6.21 6.19
C VAL A 4 9.25 -6.33 6.01
N LYS A 5 8.58 -6.90 6.99
CA LYS A 5 7.12 -7.04 6.97
C LYS A 5 6.45 -5.73 7.32
N LEU A 6 5.41 -5.41 6.56
CA LEU A 6 4.61 -4.20 6.75
C LEU A 6 3.15 -4.56 7.05
N THR A 7 2.50 -3.69 7.82
CA THR A 7 1.05 -3.72 8.01
C THR A 7 0.47 -2.36 7.66
N ILE A 8 -0.81 -2.31 7.38
CA ILE A 8 -1.49 -1.06 7.06
C ILE A 8 -1.89 -0.36 8.36
N LYS A 9 -1.38 0.85 8.56
CA LYS A 9 -1.80 1.72 9.67
C LYS A 9 -3.14 2.38 9.36
N GLY A 10 -3.30 2.89 8.14
CA GLY A 10 -4.49 3.59 7.72
C GLY A 10 -4.27 4.42 6.47
N ILE A 11 -5.26 5.23 6.15
CA ILE A 11 -5.25 6.14 5.01
C ILE A 11 -5.42 7.55 5.54
N SER A 12 -4.56 8.47 5.08
CA SER A 12 -4.62 9.88 5.40
C SER A 12 -4.98 10.67 4.15
N TYR A 13 -5.79 11.71 4.34
CA TYR A 13 -6.15 12.62 3.26
C TYR A 13 -5.34 13.91 3.37
N SER A 14 -4.70 14.32 2.27
CA SER A 14 -3.99 15.59 2.25
C SER A 14 -4.95 16.75 1.98
N GLN A 15 -4.95 17.73 2.89
CA GLN A 15 -5.77 18.94 2.72
C GLN A 15 -5.15 19.96 1.76
N THR A 16 -3.82 19.90 1.57
CA THR A 16 -3.10 20.82 0.69
C THR A 16 -3.10 20.37 -0.76
N GLN A 17 -3.27 19.08 -1.00
CA GLN A 17 -3.25 18.47 -2.33
C GLN A 17 -4.63 17.88 -2.61
N ASN A 18 -5.43 18.60 -3.37
CA ASN A 18 -6.82 18.25 -3.63
C ASN A 18 -6.94 16.86 -4.27
N GLY A 19 -7.59 15.93 -3.57
CA GLY A 19 -7.81 14.57 -4.04
C GLY A 19 -6.66 13.59 -3.81
N ALA A 20 -5.60 14.00 -3.09
CA ALA A 20 -4.49 13.12 -2.77
C ALA A 20 -4.72 12.37 -1.46
N TYR A 21 -4.41 11.09 -1.47
CA TYR A 21 -4.47 10.22 -0.29
C TYR A 21 -3.09 9.61 -0.06
N ALA A 22 -2.75 9.41 1.20
CA ALA A 22 -1.56 8.66 1.58
C ALA A 22 -1.96 7.40 2.31
N LEU A 23 -1.48 6.29 1.82
CA LEU A 23 -1.56 5.02 2.51
C LEU A 23 -0.35 4.93 3.43
N ILE A 24 -0.58 4.67 4.71
CA ILE A 24 0.49 4.58 5.71
C ILE A 24 0.71 3.13 6.09
N LEU A 25 1.89 2.62 5.82
CA LEU A 25 2.30 1.27 6.19
C LEU A 25 3.25 1.33 7.38
N ASN A 26 3.03 0.43 8.34
CA ASN A 26 3.88 0.29 9.52
C ASN A 26 4.92 -0.80 9.32
N GLU A 27 6.16 -0.52 9.71
CA GLU A 27 7.16 -1.56 9.93
C GLU A 27 6.74 -2.40 11.15
N VAL A 28 6.55 -3.71 10.96
CA VAL A 28 6.04 -4.59 12.02
C VAL A 28 7.02 -4.67 13.19
N ASP A 29 8.29 -4.86 12.90
CA ASP A 29 9.34 -5.01 13.91
C ASP A 29 10.15 -3.72 14.12
N GLY A 30 9.51 -2.57 13.96
CA GLY A 30 10.16 -1.29 14.10
C GLY A 30 9.16 -0.15 14.22
N GLU A 31 9.65 1.07 14.11
CA GLU A 31 8.85 2.28 14.32
C GLU A 31 8.65 3.12 13.05
N ARG A 32 9.26 2.70 11.95
CA ARG A 32 9.17 3.46 10.71
C ARG A 32 7.83 3.26 10.02
N LYS A 33 7.38 4.30 9.35
CA LYS A 33 6.17 4.31 8.55
C LYS A 33 6.57 4.56 7.10
N LEU A 34 5.91 3.90 6.18
CA LEU A 34 6.11 4.12 4.75
C LEU A 34 4.85 4.76 4.17
N PRO A 35 4.88 6.07 3.86
CA PRO A 35 3.75 6.72 3.21
C PRO A 35 3.80 6.51 1.70
N ILE A 36 2.67 6.15 1.13
CA ILE A 36 2.52 5.92 -0.31
C ILE A 36 1.33 6.73 -0.81
N VAL A 37 1.58 7.60 -1.79
CA VAL A 37 0.49 8.40 -2.40
C VAL A 37 -0.31 7.50 -3.33
N ILE A 38 -1.63 7.54 -3.17
CA ILE A 38 -2.57 6.74 -3.95
C ILE A 38 -3.73 7.61 -4.44
N GLY A 39 -4.38 7.17 -5.51
CA GLY A 39 -5.57 7.84 -6.04
C GLY A 39 -6.80 7.62 -5.17
N ALA A 40 -7.83 8.42 -5.40
CA ALA A 40 -9.07 8.38 -4.63
C ALA A 40 -9.81 7.04 -4.77
N PHE A 41 -9.85 6.48 -5.97
CA PHE A 41 -10.54 5.21 -6.21
C PHE A 41 -9.81 4.04 -5.53
N GLU A 42 -8.49 4.04 -5.59
CA GLU A 42 -7.65 3.02 -4.92
C GLU A 42 -7.77 3.15 -3.40
N ALA A 43 -7.77 4.37 -2.89
CA ALA A 43 -7.97 4.64 -1.46
C ALA A 43 -9.33 4.09 -0.98
N GLN A 44 -10.39 4.31 -1.75
CA GLN A 44 -11.72 3.80 -1.44
C GLN A 44 -11.74 2.27 -1.42
N SER A 45 -11.12 1.64 -2.40
CA SER A 45 -11.05 0.18 -2.48
C SER A 45 -10.31 -0.42 -1.28
N ILE A 46 -9.22 0.20 -0.86
CA ILE A 46 -8.46 -0.22 0.31
C ILE A 46 -9.27 0.01 1.59
N ALA A 47 -9.90 1.17 1.73
CA ALA A 47 -10.73 1.50 2.90
C ALA A 47 -11.86 0.48 3.07
N ILE A 48 -12.54 0.11 1.99
CA ILE A 48 -13.61 -0.89 2.02
C ILE A 48 -13.07 -2.26 2.46
N ALA A 49 -11.88 -2.63 2.00
CA ALA A 49 -11.26 -3.89 2.40
C ALA A 49 -10.84 -3.90 3.87
N LEU A 50 -10.47 -2.75 4.42
CA LEU A 50 -10.14 -2.61 5.85
C LEU A 50 -11.39 -2.64 6.73
N GLU A 51 -12.50 -2.09 6.25
CA GLU A 51 -13.79 -2.07 6.94
C GLU A 51 -14.59 -3.33 6.61
N LYS A 52 -14.41 -4.37 7.40
CA LYS A 52 -15.01 -5.69 7.14
C LYS A 52 -16.54 -5.71 7.16
N ASP A 53 -17.15 -4.70 7.74
CA ASP A 53 -18.62 -4.61 7.85
C ASP A 53 -19.28 -3.97 6.63
N ILE A 54 -18.49 -3.37 5.73
CA ILE A 54 -18.99 -2.74 4.52
C ILE A 54 -18.90 -3.72 3.36
N LYS A 55 -20.04 -4.08 2.79
CA LYS A 55 -20.10 -4.91 1.57
C LYS A 55 -20.72 -4.08 0.45
N PRO A 56 -19.98 -3.77 -0.61
CA PRO A 56 -20.58 -3.09 -1.75
C PRO A 56 -21.65 -3.96 -2.41
N PRO A 57 -22.70 -3.38 -2.99
CA PRO A 57 -23.80 -4.17 -3.61
C PRO A 57 -23.34 -5.01 -4.79
N ARG A 58 -22.26 -4.61 -5.44
CA ARG A 58 -21.63 -5.38 -6.53
C ARG A 58 -20.12 -5.45 -6.26
N PRO A 59 -19.42 -6.52 -6.74
CA PRO A 59 -17.98 -6.64 -6.56
C PRO A 59 -17.23 -5.46 -7.17
N LEU A 60 -16.28 -4.91 -6.41
CA LEU A 60 -15.31 -3.96 -6.96
C LEU A 60 -14.32 -4.70 -7.86
N THR A 61 -13.53 -3.97 -8.64
CA THR A 61 -12.53 -4.57 -9.53
C THR A 61 -11.58 -5.50 -8.78
N HIS A 62 -11.10 -5.10 -7.60
CA HIS A 62 -10.21 -5.93 -6.79
C HIS A 62 -10.94 -7.17 -6.23
N ASP A 63 -12.23 -7.05 -5.90
CA ASP A 63 -13.04 -8.20 -5.48
C ASP A 63 -13.20 -9.18 -6.64
N LEU A 64 -13.43 -8.66 -7.85
CA LEU A 64 -13.53 -9.47 -9.05
C LEU A 64 -12.23 -10.23 -9.31
N PHE A 65 -11.09 -9.55 -9.16
CA PHE A 65 -9.78 -10.19 -9.30
C PHE A 65 -9.62 -11.36 -8.32
N LYS A 66 -9.98 -11.14 -7.05
CA LYS A 66 -9.94 -12.21 -6.05
C LYS A 66 -10.85 -13.38 -6.41
N ASN A 67 -12.09 -13.09 -6.80
CA ASN A 67 -13.05 -14.13 -7.19
C ASN A 67 -12.54 -14.93 -8.39
N PHE A 68 -11.97 -14.24 -9.36
CA PHE A 68 -11.36 -14.88 -10.54
C PHE A 68 -10.20 -15.81 -10.14
N ALA A 69 -9.29 -15.31 -9.31
CA ALA A 69 -8.15 -16.10 -8.85
C ALA A 69 -8.61 -17.34 -8.07
N ASP A 70 -9.58 -17.17 -7.18
CA ASP A 70 -10.11 -18.29 -6.38
C ASP A 70 -10.74 -19.38 -7.29
N ARG A 71 -11.43 -18.96 -8.36
CA ARG A 71 -12.08 -19.89 -9.30
C ARG A 71 -11.07 -20.70 -10.12
N PHE A 72 -9.88 -20.16 -10.33
CA PHE A 72 -8.83 -20.81 -11.10
C PHE A 72 -7.71 -21.37 -10.21
N ASP A 73 -7.97 -21.50 -8.90
CA ASP A 73 -7.04 -22.06 -7.94
C ASP A 73 -5.70 -21.32 -7.88
N ILE A 74 -5.75 -20.00 -8.03
CA ILE A 74 -4.58 -19.13 -7.94
C ILE A 74 -4.54 -18.53 -6.53
N VAL A 75 -3.41 -18.69 -5.85
CA VAL A 75 -3.15 -18.15 -4.54
C VAL A 75 -2.17 -16.99 -4.66
N VAL A 76 -2.45 -15.88 -3.99
CA VAL A 76 -1.49 -14.79 -3.83
C VAL A 76 -0.74 -15.03 -2.53
N LYS A 77 0.55 -15.34 -2.63
CA LYS A 77 1.37 -15.76 -1.49
C LYS A 77 1.95 -14.59 -0.72
N GLN A 78 2.37 -13.56 -1.42
CA GLN A 78 2.93 -12.34 -0.80
C GLN A 78 2.95 -11.21 -1.81
N VAL A 79 3.02 -10.01 -1.28
CA VAL A 79 3.21 -8.77 -2.03
C VAL A 79 4.52 -8.15 -1.57
N ILE A 80 5.35 -7.73 -2.52
CA ILE A 80 6.64 -7.12 -2.22
C ILE A 80 6.73 -5.75 -2.91
N ILE A 81 6.94 -4.71 -2.12
CA ILE A 81 7.32 -3.40 -2.62
C ILE A 81 8.85 -3.46 -2.79
N HIS A 82 9.31 -3.65 -4.04
CA HIS A 82 10.69 -4.06 -4.28
C HIS A 82 11.61 -2.97 -4.82
N LYS A 83 11.06 -1.84 -5.24
CA LYS A 83 11.87 -0.81 -5.89
C LYS A 83 11.26 0.56 -5.67
N LEU A 84 12.12 1.56 -5.54
CA LEU A 84 11.75 2.97 -5.49
C LEU A 84 12.68 3.74 -6.42
N VAL A 85 12.13 4.33 -7.47
CA VAL A 85 12.88 5.10 -8.46
C VAL A 85 12.15 6.39 -8.75
N ASP A 86 12.84 7.51 -8.56
CA ASP A 86 12.30 8.87 -8.81
C ASP A 86 10.96 9.09 -8.09
N GLY A 87 10.89 8.59 -6.85
CA GLY A 87 9.69 8.67 -6.05
C GLY A 87 8.61 7.63 -6.39
N VAL A 88 8.79 6.78 -7.40
CA VAL A 88 7.82 5.74 -7.80
C VAL A 88 8.12 4.42 -7.11
N PHE A 89 7.13 3.88 -6.39
CA PHE A 89 7.22 2.54 -5.82
C PHE A 89 6.79 1.49 -6.83
N PHE A 90 7.57 0.44 -6.94
CA PHE A 90 7.27 -0.70 -7.80
C PHE A 90 6.97 -1.90 -6.91
N SER A 91 5.90 -2.61 -7.21
CA SER A 91 5.47 -3.76 -6.43
C SER A 91 5.28 -4.98 -7.31
N SER A 92 5.43 -6.14 -6.69
CA SER A 92 5.17 -7.43 -7.32
C SER A 92 4.19 -8.22 -6.48
N ILE A 93 3.31 -8.94 -7.15
CA ILE A 93 2.41 -9.91 -6.56
C ILE A 93 3.00 -11.29 -6.86
N ILE A 94 3.26 -12.07 -5.82
CA ILE A 94 3.76 -13.43 -5.96
C ILE A 94 2.58 -14.38 -5.92
N CYS A 95 2.27 -14.98 -7.05
CA CYS A 95 1.15 -15.89 -7.22
C CYS A 95 1.63 -17.33 -7.39
N GLU A 96 0.78 -18.28 -7.00
CA GLU A 96 1.10 -19.70 -7.16
C GLU A 96 -0.13 -20.46 -7.65
N ARG A 97 0.08 -21.33 -8.61
CA ARG A 97 -0.90 -22.30 -9.09
C ARG A 97 -0.17 -23.61 -9.40
N ASP A 98 -0.68 -24.73 -8.91
CA ASP A 98 -0.08 -26.06 -9.15
C ASP A 98 1.41 -26.11 -8.84
N LYS A 99 1.83 -25.47 -7.73
CA LYS A 99 3.21 -25.34 -7.28
C LYS A 99 4.12 -24.55 -8.25
N ILE A 100 3.55 -23.93 -9.25
CA ILE A 100 4.25 -23.02 -10.15
C ILE A 100 4.03 -21.60 -9.65
N GLU A 101 5.12 -20.89 -9.40
CA GLU A 101 5.12 -19.54 -8.90
C GLU A 101 5.33 -18.54 -10.04
N GLU A 102 4.50 -17.49 -10.06
CA GLU A 102 4.59 -16.39 -11.03
C GLU A 102 4.74 -15.08 -10.29
N ILE A 103 5.61 -14.22 -10.79
CA ILE A 103 5.82 -12.87 -10.27
C ILE A 103 5.17 -11.89 -11.23
N ILE A 104 4.17 -11.16 -10.73
CA ILE A 104 3.37 -10.25 -11.55
C ILE A 104 3.64 -8.81 -11.11
N ASP A 105 4.02 -7.96 -12.05
CA ASP A 105 4.19 -6.53 -11.80
C ASP A 105 2.84 -5.87 -11.53
N ALA A 106 2.80 -4.97 -10.55
CA ALA A 106 1.57 -4.27 -10.17
C ALA A 106 1.89 -2.89 -9.61
N ARG A 107 0.95 -1.96 -9.77
CA ARG A 107 1.02 -0.72 -8.99
C ARG A 107 0.90 -1.07 -7.52
N THR A 108 1.60 -0.33 -6.67
CA THR A 108 1.60 -0.60 -5.22
C THR A 108 0.21 -0.53 -4.62
N SER A 109 -0.63 0.43 -5.03
CA SER A 109 -2.02 0.55 -4.58
C SER A 109 -2.84 -0.69 -4.89
N ASP A 110 -2.74 -1.23 -6.09
CA ASP A 110 -3.45 -2.45 -6.49
C ASP A 110 -2.93 -3.67 -5.74
N ALA A 111 -1.60 -3.78 -5.61
CA ALA A 111 -0.98 -4.90 -4.89
C ALA A 111 -1.47 -4.95 -3.44
N ILE A 112 -1.56 -3.79 -2.78
CA ILE A 112 -2.04 -3.70 -1.39
C ILE A 112 -3.54 -4.00 -1.31
N ALA A 113 -4.35 -3.46 -2.22
CA ALA A 113 -5.79 -3.75 -2.27
C ALA A 113 -6.05 -5.26 -2.41
N LEU A 114 -5.24 -5.95 -3.20
CA LEU A 114 -5.30 -7.40 -3.35
C LEU A 114 -4.78 -8.13 -2.13
N ALA A 115 -3.67 -7.69 -1.55
CA ALA A 115 -3.11 -8.30 -0.33
C ALA A 115 -4.14 -8.34 0.79
N LEU A 116 -4.92 -7.29 0.96
CA LEU A 116 -5.99 -7.22 1.96
C LEU A 116 -7.07 -8.27 1.70
N ARG A 117 -7.46 -8.45 0.45
CA ARG A 117 -8.52 -9.39 0.07
C ARG A 117 -8.08 -10.85 0.15
N PHE A 118 -6.81 -11.11 -0.11
CA PHE A 118 -6.23 -12.45 0.01
C PHE A 118 -5.67 -12.76 1.40
N SER A 119 -5.73 -11.81 2.33
CA SER A 119 -5.09 -11.93 3.66
C SER A 119 -3.61 -12.30 3.53
N THR A 120 -2.92 -11.64 2.66
CA THR A 120 -1.57 -11.94 2.23
C THR A 120 -0.58 -10.95 2.87
N PRO A 121 0.59 -11.40 3.33
CA PRO A 121 1.58 -10.51 3.92
C PRO A 121 2.19 -9.55 2.88
N ILE A 122 2.50 -8.35 3.36
CA ILE A 122 3.12 -7.28 2.58
C ILE A 122 4.55 -7.10 3.09
N PHE A 123 5.50 -7.04 2.18
CA PHE A 123 6.91 -6.82 2.49
C PHE A 123 7.49 -5.67 1.67
N THR A 124 8.56 -5.10 2.18
CA THR A 124 9.46 -4.24 1.41
C THR A 124 10.90 -4.58 1.77
N TYR A 125 11.84 -4.03 1.03
CA TYR A 125 13.25 -4.17 1.37
C TYR A 125 13.68 -3.08 2.35
N LYS A 126 14.61 -3.42 3.25
CA LYS A 126 15.14 -2.48 4.24
C LYS A 126 15.66 -1.19 3.61
N ASN A 127 16.33 -1.28 2.46
CA ASN A 127 16.86 -0.10 1.77
C ASN A 127 15.78 0.88 1.32
N ILE A 128 14.58 0.40 1.02
CA ILE A 128 13.44 1.26 0.67
C ILE A 128 12.96 2.02 1.89
N LEU A 129 12.85 1.36 3.04
CA LEU A 129 12.54 2.01 4.31
C LEU A 129 13.62 3.00 4.72
N ASP A 130 14.88 2.70 4.46
CA ASP A 130 15.99 3.63 4.74
C ASP A 130 15.88 4.92 3.90
N LYS A 131 15.35 4.82 2.67
CA LYS A 131 15.18 5.97 1.77
C LYS A 131 13.91 6.76 2.00
N ALA A 132 12.79 6.07 2.24
CA ALA A 132 11.46 6.67 2.21
C ALA A 132 10.68 6.52 3.52
N GLY A 133 11.19 5.75 4.46
CA GLY A 133 10.55 5.57 5.76
C GLY A 133 10.63 6.84 6.61
N ILE A 134 9.58 7.10 7.36
CA ILE A 134 9.49 8.24 8.28
C ILE A 134 9.09 7.76 9.67
N TYR A 135 9.34 8.60 10.68
CA TYR A 135 8.91 8.37 12.05
C TYR A 135 7.74 9.29 12.35
N LEU A 136 6.54 8.73 12.50
CA LEU A 136 5.37 9.47 12.95
C LEU A 136 5.14 9.13 14.41
N LYS A 137 5.10 10.19 15.26
CA LYS A 137 4.93 10.01 16.69
C LYS A 137 3.45 9.88 17.04
N SER A 138 3.16 9.04 18.05
CA SER A 138 1.79 8.79 18.51
C SER A 138 1.33 9.69 19.63
N ASN A 139 2.11 10.73 19.99
CA ASN A 139 1.78 11.65 21.06
C ASN A 139 0.78 12.72 20.57
N PRO A 140 -0.38 12.90 21.25
CA PRO A 140 -1.36 13.91 20.85
C PRO A 140 -0.82 15.34 20.73
N LEU A 141 0.21 15.69 21.51
CA LEU A 141 0.84 17.01 21.45
C LEU A 141 1.74 17.18 20.20
N GLU A 142 2.03 16.12 19.49
CA GLU A 142 2.86 16.12 18.29
C GLU A 142 2.08 15.75 17.02
N ALA A 143 0.79 15.46 17.17
CA ALA A 143 -0.07 15.06 16.04
C ALA A 143 -0.11 16.14 14.94
N ASP A 144 -0.07 17.42 15.32
CA ASP A 144 -0.05 18.52 14.35
C ASP A 144 1.26 18.56 13.56
N LYS A 145 2.37 18.19 14.20
CA LYS A 145 3.68 18.12 13.52
C LYS A 145 3.72 16.92 12.57
N ASP A 146 3.16 15.80 12.98
CA ASP A 146 3.09 14.59 12.16
C ASP A 146 2.22 14.85 10.92
N ALA A 147 1.10 15.56 11.08
CA ALA A 147 0.24 15.94 9.98
C ALA A 147 0.97 16.88 9.00
N GLN A 148 1.75 17.84 9.53
CA GLN A 148 2.54 18.75 8.70
C GLN A 148 3.65 18.02 7.95
N GLU A 149 4.37 17.12 8.63
CA GLU A 149 5.41 16.31 8.01
C GLU A 149 4.84 15.43 6.88
N LEU A 150 3.67 14.85 7.12
CA LEU A 150 2.98 14.06 6.09
C LEU A 150 2.56 14.92 4.91
N ASP A 151 2.01 16.12 5.16
CA ASP A 151 1.65 17.06 4.10
C ASP A 151 2.88 17.50 3.30
N ASP A 152 4.02 17.72 3.96
CA ASP A 152 5.28 18.07 3.28
C ASP A 152 5.74 16.94 2.33
N VAL A 153 5.62 15.69 2.79
CA VAL A 153 5.93 14.53 1.95
C VAL A 153 4.98 14.44 0.75
N LEU A 154 3.68 14.65 0.97
CA LEU A 154 2.67 14.62 -0.09
C LEU A 154 2.79 15.78 -1.06
N SER A 155 3.31 16.92 -0.63
CA SER A 155 3.50 18.11 -1.44
C SER A 155 4.75 18.04 -2.33
N ASN A 156 5.59 17.02 -2.18
CA ASN A 156 6.76 16.84 -3.02
C ASN A 156 6.30 16.42 -4.44
N PRO A 157 6.64 17.23 -5.50
CA PRO A 157 6.22 16.90 -6.87
C PRO A 157 6.64 15.51 -7.32
N LYS A 158 7.79 15.04 -6.85
CA LYS A 158 8.29 13.68 -7.17
C LYS A 158 7.42 12.58 -6.61
N THR A 159 6.65 12.86 -5.57
CA THR A 159 5.75 11.88 -4.97
C THR A 159 4.48 11.72 -5.80
N PHE A 160 4.09 12.74 -6.55
CA PHE A 160 2.85 12.77 -7.36
C PHE A 160 2.96 12.12 -8.73
N GLU A 161 4.14 12.12 -9.31
CA GLU A 161 4.38 11.52 -10.63
C GLU A 161 4.31 9.99 -10.62
N MET A 162 3.98 9.40 -9.47
CA MET A 162 4.25 8.02 -9.16
C MET A 162 3.15 7.02 -9.49
N GLU A 163 1.91 7.46 -9.55
CA GLU A 163 0.78 6.55 -9.71
C GLU A 163 0.05 6.73 -11.03
N GLU A 164 0.54 7.58 -11.93
CA GLU A 164 -0.09 7.83 -13.23
C GLU A 164 0.42 6.95 -14.37
N SER A 165 1.24 5.98 -14.09
CA SER A 165 1.76 5.10 -15.16
C SER A 165 1.10 3.73 -15.15
#